data_f8e4fcfa6bdaddb7852820ab03d3071e
#
_entry.id   f8e4fcfa6bdaddb7852820ab03d3071e
#
_cell.length_a   1.000
_cell.length_b   1.000
_cell.length_c   1.000
_cell.angle_alpha   90.00
_cell.angle_beta   90.00
_cell.angle_gamma   90.00
#
_symmetry.space_group_name_H-M   'P 1'
#
loop_
_entity.id
_entity.type
_entity.pdbx_description
1 polymer ?
#
loop_
_entity_poly.entity_id
_entity_poly.type
_entity_poly.pdbx_seq_one_letter_code
_entity_poly.pdbx_strand_id
1 'polypeptide(L)'
;MAEESAPTAVHDPVRVTDVHIADALVALELPELGAARRVADLGAGAGLPGLVLAVALPAAEVILVESAARKCEFIARAIEALELANAGVVCARAEAWDEGIGTCDVVCARALAALPVLCEYATPLLREGGSLVAWKGQIDAAEEADAHAAAEVLGLDPVKVLSVQPYRGSERHTLHVYRKASPTPPGYPRRPGIATKRPLAAEIRRPRR
;
A
#
# COMPACT_ATOMS: atom_id res chain seq x y z
N MET A 1 7.80 24.03 -22.73
CA MET A 1 7.53 23.44 -21.40
C MET A 1 8.43 22.22 -21.29
N ALA A 2 9.27 22.13 -20.25
CA ALA A 2 10.08 20.92 -20.07
C ALA A 2 9.11 19.75 -19.79
N GLU A 3 9.23 18.67 -20.55
CA GLU A 3 8.55 17.41 -20.25
C GLU A 3 9.03 16.95 -18.87
N GLU A 4 8.17 17.11 -17.88
CA GLU A 4 8.46 16.67 -16.52
C GLU A 4 8.34 15.14 -16.50
N SER A 5 9.49 14.47 -16.50
CA SER A 5 9.50 13.00 -16.48
C SER A 5 8.82 12.47 -15.21
N ALA A 6 8.04 11.38 -15.34
CA ALA A 6 7.43 10.69 -14.21
C ALA A 6 8.48 10.38 -13.13
N PRO A 7 8.15 10.46 -11.83
CA PRO A 7 9.08 10.18 -10.73
C PRO A 7 9.32 8.67 -10.56
N THR A 8 9.76 8.02 -11.63
CA THR A 8 10.13 6.60 -11.71
C THR A 8 11.51 6.45 -12.34
N ALA A 9 12.23 5.39 -11.97
CA ALA A 9 13.51 5.02 -12.58
C ALA A 9 13.35 4.22 -13.89
N VAL A 10 12.13 3.81 -14.25
CA VAL A 10 11.84 3.03 -15.46
C VAL A 10 11.29 3.98 -16.53
N HIS A 11 12.04 4.15 -17.62
CA HIS A 11 11.70 5.08 -18.71
C HIS A 11 11.41 4.37 -20.04
N ASP A 12 11.79 3.08 -20.17
CA ASP A 12 11.49 2.27 -21.35
C ASP A 12 9.98 1.94 -21.37
N PRO A 13 9.22 2.32 -22.41
CA PRO A 13 7.77 2.10 -22.48
C PRO A 13 7.36 0.63 -22.34
N VAL A 14 8.13 -0.31 -22.88
CA VAL A 14 7.85 -1.75 -22.75
C VAL A 14 8.01 -2.19 -21.30
N ARG A 15 9.11 -1.78 -20.67
CA ARG A 15 9.36 -2.08 -19.26
C ARG A 15 8.38 -1.38 -18.32
N VAL A 16 7.90 -0.18 -18.67
CA VAL A 16 6.84 0.51 -17.92
C VAL A 16 5.57 -0.34 -17.87
N THR A 17 5.18 -0.92 -19.03
CA THR A 17 4.00 -1.78 -19.10
C THR A 17 4.16 -3.02 -18.19
N ASP A 18 5.29 -3.68 -18.23
CA ASP A 18 5.54 -4.88 -17.43
C ASP A 18 5.70 -4.53 -15.93
N VAL A 19 6.69 -3.70 -15.60
CA VAL A 19 7.10 -3.44 -14.22
C VAL A 19 6.07 -2.62 -13.44
N HIS A 20 5.24 -1.82 -14.13
CA HIS A 20 4.30 -0.94 -13.45
C HIS A 20 2.85 -1.37 -13.65
N ILE A 21 2.42 -1.61 -14.89
CA ILE A 21 1.01 -1.90 -15.17
C ILE A 21 0.68 -3.37 -14.87
N ALA A 22 1.40 -4.33 -15.45
CA ALA A 22 1.13 -5.74 -15.20
C ALA A 22 1.32 -6.11 -13.72
N ASP A 23 2.37 -5.57 -13.08
CA ASP A 23 2.63 -5.77 -11.65
C ASP A 23 1.52 -5.17 -10.75
N ALA A 24 0.91 -4.05 -11.15
CA ALA A 24 -0.24 -3.52 -10.42
C ALA A 24 -1.51 -4.38 -10.63
N LEU A 25 -1.76 -4.81 -11.88
CA LEU A 25 -2.96 -5.55 -12.25
C LEU A 25 -3.03 -6.97 -11.66
N VAL A 26 -1.87 -7.58 -11.35
CA VAL A 26 -1.85 -8.94 -10.77
C VAL A 26 -2.61 -9.04 -9.45
N ALA A 27 -2.73 -7.95 -8.71
CA ALA A 27 -3.51 -7.93 -7.47
C ALA A 27 -5.01 -8.03 -7.68
N LEU A 28 -5.52 -7.82 -8.90
CA LEU A 28 -6.94 -8.06 -9.22
C LEU A 28 -7.34 -9.54 -9.15
N GLU A 29 -6.37 -10.46 -9.08
CA GLU A 29 -6.63 -11.86 -8.75
C GLU A 29 -7.11 -12.05 -7.31
N LEU A 30 -6.93 -11.04 -6.45
CA LEU A 30 -7.39 -11.05 -5.07
C LEU A 30 -8.86 -10.61 -5.00
N PRO A 31 -9.76 -11.46 -4.47
CA PRO A 31 -11.17 -11.11 -4.32
C PRO A 31 -11.38 -9.88 -3.42
N GLU A 32 -10.45 -9.60 -2.52
CA GLU A 32 -10.45 -8.43 -1.65
C GLU A 32 -10.50 -7.12 -2.45
N LEU A 33 -9.72 -7.04 -3.55
CA LEU A 33 -9.73 -5.86 -4.43
C LEU A 33 -10.97 -5.81 -5.34
N GLY A 34 -11.41 -6.94 -5.87
CA GLY A 34 -12.61 -6.99 -6.72
C GLY A 34 -13.90 -6.60 -6.00
N ALA A 35 -13.95 -6.77 -4.69
CA ALA A 35 -15.10 -6.39 -3.85
C ALA A 35 -14.97 -5.01 -3.19
N ALA A 36 -13.80 -4.36 -3.31
CA ALA A 36 -13.53 -3.10 -2.63
C ALA A 36 -14.33 -1.94 -3.24
N ARG A 37 -14.83 -1.06 -2.37
CA ARG A 37 -15.45 0.22 -2.74
C ARG A 37 -14.55 1.40 -2.46
N ARG A 38 -13.62 1.27 -1.51
CA ARG A 38 -12.65 2.30 -1.18
C ARG A 38 -11.27 1.67 -0.97
N VAL A 39 -10.33 2.07 -1.81
CA VAL A 39 -8.93 1.60 -1.83
C VAL A 39 -8.01 2.77 -1.51
N ALA A 40 -7.05 2.58 -0.61
CA ALA A 40 -5.97 3.53 -0.41
C ALA A 40 -4.65 2.95 -0.91
N ASP A 41 -3.88 3.73 -1.68
CA ASP A 41 -2.52 3.39 -2.10
C ASP A 41 -1.53 4.22 -1.29
N LEU A 42 -0.81 3.58 -0.36
CA LEU A 42 0.12 4.26 0.55
C LEU A 42 1.51 4.39 -0.05
N GLY A 43 2.04 5.62 0.00
CA GLY A 43 3.34 5.95 -0.59
C GLY A 43 3.27 5.83 -2.11
N ALA A 44 2.22 6.35 -2.71
CA ALA A 44 1.87 6.15 -4.12
C ALA A 44 2.99 6.54 -5.12
N GLY A 45 3.94 7.36 -4.74
CA GLY A 45 5.11 7.69 -5.55
C GLY A 45 4.75 8.34 -6.89
N ALA A 46 4.90 7.59 -7.99
CA ALA A 46 4.45 7.99 -9.32
C ALA A 46 2.96 7.66 -9.59
N GLY A 47 2.19 7.35 -8.53
CA GLY A 47 0.78 6.97 -8.65
C GLY A 47 0.56 5.47 -8.87
N LEU A 48 1.50 4.62 -8.46
CA LEU A 48 1.48 3.19 -8.77
C LEU A 48 1.59 2.34 -7.48
N PRO A 49 0.66 1.41 -7.26
CA PRO A 49 -0.34 0.87 -8.19
C PRO A 49 -1.64 1.67 -8.33
N GLY A 50 -1.89 2.72 -7.53
CA GLY A 50 -3.17 3.38 -7.37
C GLY A 50 -3.85 3.84 -8.67
N LEU A 51 -3.14 4.52 -9.58
CA LEU A 51 -3.72 4.96 -10.87
C LEU A 51 -4.17 3.79 -11.73
N VAL A 52 -3.40 2.70 -11.77
CA VAL A 52 -3.77 1.49 -12.52
C VAL A 52 -4.99 0.83 -11.91
N LEU A 53 -5.06 0.76 -10.58
CA LEU A 53 -6.22 0.23 -9.87
C LEU A 53 -7.46 1.10 -10.08
N ALA A 54 -7.33 2.43 -10.14
CA ALA A 54 -8.45 3.34 -10.43
C ALA A 54 -9.06 3.09 -11.82
N VAL A 55 -8.20 2.87 -12.82
CA VAL A 55 -8.64 2.48 -14.17
C VAL A 55 -9.36 1.13 -14.16
N ALA A 56 -8.79 0.16 -13.46
CA ALA A 56 -9.29 -1.23 -13.45
C ALA A 56 -10.53 -1.44 -12.57
N LEU A 57 -10.77 -0.57 -11.60
CA LEU A 57 -11.84 -0.65 -10.61
C LEU A 57 -12.75 0.61 -10.67
N PRO A 58 -13.47 0.85 -11.76
CA PRO A 58 -14.22 2.11 -11.95
C PRO A 58 -15.34 2.32 -10.92
N ALA A 59 -15.79 1.28 -10.22
CA ALA A 59 -16.78 1.34 -9.15
C ALA A 59 -16.19 1.59 -7.75
N ALA A 60 -14.86 1.57 -7.61
CA ALA A 60 -14.16 1.83 -6.36
C ALA A 60 -13.59 3.25 -6.36
N GLU A 61 -13.68 3.93 -5.21
CA GLU A 61 -12.92 5.15 -4.95
C GLU A 61 -11.47 4.76 -4.61
N VAL A 62 -10.49 5.33 -5.32
CA VAL A 62 -9.06 5.06 -5.10
C VAL A 62 -8.36 6.32 -4.62
N ILE A 63 -7.84 6.30 -3.40
CA ILE A 63 -7.15 7.43 -2.78
C ILE A 63 -5.64 7.16 -2.76
N LEU A 64 -4.88 7.99 -3.46
CA LEU A 64 -3.43 7.91 -3.51
C LEU A 64 -2.83 8.79 -2.42
N VAL A 65 -2.20 8.18 -1.42
CA VAL A 65 -1.60 8.89 -0.27
C VAL A 65 -0.10 8.99 -0.47
N GLU A 66 0.40 10.22 -0.59
CA GLU A 66 1.83 10.50 -0.80
C GLU A 66 2.24 11.72 0.04
N SER A 67 3.43 11.70 0.61
CA SER A 67 3.89 12.78 1.51
C SER A 67 4.71 13.87 0.82
N ALA A 68 5.24 13.61 -0.37
CA ALA A 68 6.08 14.54 -1.11
C ALA A 68 5.21 15.41 -2.04
N ALA A 69 5.12 16.71 -1.77
CA ALA A 69 4.27 17.65 -2.51
C ALA A 69 4.45 17.56 -4.04
N ARG A 70 5.70 17.51 -4.53
CA ARG A 70 5.98 17.37 -5.98
C ARG A 70 5.38 16.09 -6.59
N LYS A 71 5.37 14.98 -5.84
CA LYS A 71 4.75 13.73 -6.29
C LYS A 71 3.24 13.82 -6.25
N CYS A 72 2.68 14.47 -5.24
CA CYS A 72 1.23 14.74 -5.15
C CYS A 72 0.76 15.56 -6.35
N GLU A 73 1.48 16.61 -6.73
CA GLU A 73 1.19 17.41 -7.93
C GLU A 73 1.24 16.59 -9.21
N PHE A 74 2.25 15.70 -9.33
CA PHE A 74 2.34 14.79 -10.47
C PHE A 74 1.12 13.86 -10.53
N ILE A 75 0.74 13.24 -9.39
CA ILE A 75 -0.42 12.35 -9.31
C ILE A 75 -1.71 13.11 -9.68
N ALA A 76 -1.90 14.33 -9.16
CA ALA A 76 -3.08 15.13 -9.48
C ALA A 76 -3.21 15.41 -10.99
N ARG A 77 -2.11 15.80 -11.65
CA ARG A 77 -2.09 15.98 -13.10
C ARG A 77 -2.35 14.68 -13.86
N ALA A 78 -1.84 13.54 -13.36
CA ALA A 78 -2.09 12.24 -13.97
C ALA A 78 -3.56 11.82 -13.86
N ILE A 79 -4.21 12.07 -12.71
CA ILE A 79 -5.65 11.83 -12.50
C ILE A 79 -6.47 12.67 -13.50
N GLU A 80 -6.13 13.95 -13.64
CA GLU A 80 -6.81 14.87 -14.59
C GLU A 80 -6.61 14.41 -16.04
N ALA A 81 -5.37 14.12 -16.44
CA ALA A 81 -5.03 13.69 -17.80
C ALA A 81 -5.66 12.35 -18.21
N LEU A 82 -5.89 11.46 -17.23
CA LEU A 82 -6.55 10.17 -17.42
C LEU A 82 -8.06 10.24 -17.21
N GLU A 83 -8.62 11.42 -16.89
CA GLU A 83 -10.04 11.65 -16.63
C GLU A 83 -10.64 10.68 -15.57
N LEU A 84 -9.87 10.37 -14.53
CA LEU A 84 -10.26 9.42 -13.49
C LEU A 84 -11.18 10.07 -12.45
N ALA A 85 -12.48 9.98 -12.65
CA ALA A 85 -13.48 10.54 -11.73
C ALA A 85 -13.53 9.83 -10.36
N ASN A 86 -12.97 8.62 -10.27
CA ASN A 86 -12.95 7.78 -9.09
C ASN A 86 -11.60 7.77 -8.34
N ALA A 87 -10.67 8.65 -8.71
CA ALA A 87 -9.37 8.74 -8.07
C ALA A 87 -9.15 10.10 -7.40
N GLY A 88 -8.45 10.11 -6.26
CA GLY A 88 -8.06 11.32 -5.55
C GLY A 88 -6.65 11.21 -4.96
N VAL A 89 -6.00 12.34 -4.72
CA VAL A 89 -4.69 12.39 -4.05
C VAL A 89 -4.79 13.08 -2.70
N VAL A 90 -4.16 12.46 -1.68
CA VAL A 90 -3.98 13.04 -0.35
C VAL A 90 -2.50 13.30 -0.13
N CYS A 91 -2.14 14.57 0.01
CA CYS A 91 -0.75 15.00 0.23
C CYS A 91 -0.44 15.01 1.72
N ALA A 92 -0.24 13.82 2.30
CA ALA A 92 0.05 13.62 3.71
C ALA A 92 0.87 12.34 3.93
N ARG A 93 1.42 12.20 5.14
CA ARG A 93 1.88 10.89 5.61
C ARG A 93 0.68 10.02 5.98
N ALA A 94 0.79 8.71 5.78
CA ALA A 94 -0.28 7.77 6.13
C ALA A 94 -0.74 7.92 7.59
N GLU A 95 0.20 8.12 8.50
CA GLU A 95 -0.05 8.29 9.94
C GLU A 95 -0.72 9.64 10.31
N ALA A 96 -0.82 10.56 9.37
CA ALA A 96 -1.40 11.91 9.56
C ALA A 96 -2.64 12.15 8.67
N TRP A 97 -3.20 11.07 8.10
CA TRP A 97 -4.42 11.15 7.30
C TRP A 97 -5.63 10.76 8.15
N ASP A 98 -6.11 11.69 8.95
CA ASP A 98 -7.19 11.45 9.92
C ASP A 98 -8.52 11.09 9.25
N GLU A 99 -8.84 11.68 8.07
CA GLU A 99 -10.08 11.41 7.33
C GLU A 99 -10.11 9.99 6.73
N GLY A 100 -8.96 9.32 6.65
CA GLY A 100 -8.83 7.94 6.17
C GLY A 100 -9.09 6.90 7.25
N ILE A 101 -9.14 7.27 8.53
CA ILE A 101 -9.25 6.32 9.64
C ILE A 101 -10.55 5.53 9.54
N GLY A 102 -10.42 4.19 9.50
CA GLY A 102 -11.54 3.25 9.49
C GLY A 102 -12.40 3.26 8.21
N THR A 103 -11.92 3.87 7.12
CA THR A 103 -12.74 4.06 5.91
C THR A 103 -12.41 3.13 4.76
N CYS A 104 -11.23 2.52 4.74
CA CYS A 104 -10.75 1.75 3.59
C CYS A 104 -11.15 0.28 3.67
N ASP A 105 -11.66 -0.25 2.56
CA ASP A 105 -11.86 -1.69 2.36
C ASP A 105 -10.52 -2.38 2.14
N VAL A 106 -9.66 -1.75 1.34
CA VAL A 106 -8.32 -2.24 1.03
C VAL A 106 -7.31 -1.10 1.16
N VAL A 107 -6.20 -1.40 1.78
CA VAL A 107 -4.99 -0.56 1.77
C VAL A 107 -3.93 -1.30 0.98
N CYS A 108 -3.43 -0.67 -0.07
CA CYS A 108 -2.34 -1.14 -0.91
C CYS A 108 -1.03 -0.47 -0.52
N ALA A 109 0.08 -1.18 -0.63
CA ALA A 109 1.41 -0.61 -0.51
C ALA A 109 2.43 -1.36 -1.38
N ARG A 110 3.20 -0.62 -2.18
CA ARG A 110 4.28 -1.15 -3.02
C ARG A 110 5.57 -0.37 -2.80
N ALA A 111 6.66 -1.06 -2.47
CA ALA A 111 7.99 -0.48 -2.29
C ALA A 111 8.07 0.69 -1.27
N LEU A 112 7.16 0.74 -0.29
CA LEU A 112 7.08 1.81 0.70
C LEU A 112 7.95 1.53 1.94
N ALA A 113 7.78 0.35 2.54
CA ALA A 113 8.45 -0.01 3.79
C ALA A 113 8.48 -1.53 4.00
N ALA A 114 9.10 -1.97 5.11
CA ALA A 114 9.03 -3.35 5.57
C ALA A 114 7.62 -3.71 6.05
N LEU A 115 7.24 -5.00 5.95
CA LEU A 115 5.89 -5.49 6.28
C LEU A 115 5.39 -5.07 7.67
N PRO A 116 6.16 -5.16 8.77
CA PRO A 116 5.67 -4.74 10.08
C PRO A 116 5.32 -3.24 10.14
N VAL A 117 6.01 -2.41 9.36
CA VAL A 117 5.72 -0.97 9.23
C VAL A 117 4.45 -0.76 8.40
N LEU A 118 4.28 -1.53 7.31
CA LEU A 118 3.07 -1.48 6.48
C LEU A 118 1.83 -1.90 7.27
N CYS A 119 1.94 -2.92 8.12
CA CYS A 119 0.86 -3.32 9.04
C CYS A 119 0.43 -2.15 9.93
N GLU A 120 1.41 -1.42 10.51
CA GLU A 120 1.10 -0.28 11.36
C GLU A 120 0.47 0.90 10.60
N TYR A 121 0.92 1.18 9.38
CA TYR A 121 0.33 2.24 8.56
C TYR A 121 -1.08 1.91 8.09
N ALA A 122 -1.33 0.66 7.71
CA ALA A 122 -2.59 0.24 7.15
C ALA A 122 -3.70 0.07 8.21
N THR A 123 -3.35 -0.47 9.38
CA THR A 123 -4.35 -0.85 10.39
C THR A 123 -5.33 0.26 10.77
N PRO A 124 -4.90 1.50 11.06
CA PRO A 124 -5.82 2.57 11.41
C PRO A 124 -6.77 2.95 10.27
N LEU A 125 -6.31 2.85 9.03
CA LEU A 125 -7.07 3.25 7.83
C LEU A 125 -8.11 2.21 7.42
N LEU A 126 -7.84 0.93 7.70
CA LEU A 126 -8.75 -0.16 7.38
C LEU A 126 -10.00 -0.12 8.27
N ARG A 127 -11.18 -0.31 7.68
CA ARG A 127 -12.37 -0.74 8.42
C ARG A 127 -12.21 -2.17 8.95
N GLU A 128 -12.99 -2.59 9.92
CA GLU A 128 -13.03 -3.99 10.33
C GLU A 128 -13.44 -4.89 9.15
N GLY A 129 -12.73 -6.00 8.99
CA GLY A 129 -12.86 -6.89 7.83
C GLY A 129 -12.15 -6.41 6.56
N GLY A 130 -11.61 -5.19 6.53
CA GLY A 130 -10.79 -4.68 5.43
C GLY A 130 -9.40 -5.34 5.38
N SER A 131 -8.67 -5.18 4.29
CA SER A 131 -7.41 -5.89 4.05
C SER A 131 -6.25 -4.99 3.62
N LEU A 132 -5.07 -5.22 4.19
CA LEU A 132 -3.79 -4.75 3.64
C LEU A 132 -3.36 -5.71 2.52
N VAL A 133 -2.99 -5.16 1.37
CA VAL A 133 -2.33 -5.87 0.26
C VAL A 133 -0.96 -5.23 0.03
N ALA A 134 0.10 -5.96 0.34
CA ALA A 134 1.47 -5.47 0.20
C ALA A 134 2.21 -6.21 -0.92
N TRP A 135 2.69 -5.46 -1.92
CA TRP A 135 3.59 -5.97 -2.95
C TRP A 135 5.00 -6.10 -2.37
N LYS A 136 5.52 -7.29 -2.42
CA LYS A 136 6.89 -7.59 -1.98
C LYS A 136 7.64 -8.35 -3.07
N GLY A 137 8.96 -8.33 -2.96
CA GLY A 137 9.84 -9.17 -3.77
C GLY A 137 9.96 -10.59 -3.18
N GLN A 138 11.20 -11.07 -3.10
CA GLN A 138 11.47 -12.38 -2.49
C GLN A 138 10.97 -12.42 -1.04
N ILE A 139 10.39 -13.56 -0.66
CA ILE A 139 9.99 -13.83 0.72
C ILE A 139 11.23 -13.78 1.64
N ASP A 140 11.13 -13.01 2.71
CA ASP A 140 12.10 -12.96 3.80
C ASP A 140 11.41 -13.45 5.08
N ALA A 141 11.79 -14.63 5.53
CA ALA A 141 11.18 -15.27 6.70
C ALA A 141 11.33 -14.44 8.00
N ALA A 142 12.40 -13.65 8.12
CA ALA A 142 12.59 -12.78 9.27
C ALA A 142 11.62 -11.58 9.21
N GLU A 143 11.46 -10.98 8.03
CA GLU A 143 10.49 -9.91 7.81
C GLU A 143 9.05 -10.40 8.04
N GLU A 144 8.72 -11.62 7.59
CA GLU A 144 7.40 -12.22 7.82
C GLU A 144 7.13 -12.47 9.30
N ALA A 145 8.10 -13.02 10.04
CA ALA A 145 7.99 -13.23 11.48
C ALA A 145 7.77 -11.90 12.23
N ASP A 146 8.48 -10.86 11.83
CA ASP A 146 8.31 -9.51 12.38
C ASP A 146 6.94 -8.91 12.04
N ALA A 147 6.45 -9.16 10.83
CA ALA A 147 5.12 -8.71 10.41
C ALA A 147 4.01 -9.45 11.16
N HIS A 148 4.15 -10.75 11.40
CA HIS A 148 3.18 -11.51 12.19
C HIS A 148 3.12 -10.99 13.64
N ALA A 149 4.27 -10.74 14.28
CA ALA A 149 4.31 -10.15 15.62
C ALA A 149 3.67 -8.76 15.68
N ALA A 150 3.92 -7.92 14.66
CA ALA A 150 3.28 -6.61 14.56
C ALA A 150 1.76 -6.73 14.30
N ALA A 151 1.35 -7.66 13.45
CA ALA A 151 -0.06 -7.92 13.11
C ALA A 151 -0.86 -8.34 14.36
N GLU A 152 -0.31 -9.23 15.19
CA GLU A 152 -0.93 -9.63 16.45
C GLU A 152 -1.21 -8.44 17.37
N VAL A 153 -0.24 -7.53 17.53
CA VAL A 153 -0.43 -6.31 18.35
C VAL A 153 -1.47 -5.39 17.74
N LEU A 154 -1.55 -5.31 16.42
CA LEU A 154 -2.41 -4.36 15.70
C LEU A 154 -3.82 -4.90 15.42
N GLY A 155 -4.10 -6.16 15.74
CA GLY A 155 -5.39 -6.79 15.44
C GLY A 155 -5.59 -7.12 13.97
N LEU A 156 -4.48 -7.47 13.27
CA LEU A 156 -4.50 -7.99 11.91
C LEU A 156 -4.26 -9.50 11.93
N ASP A 157 -5.00 -10.23 11.11
CA ASP A 157 -4.74 -11.64 10.82
C ASP A 157 -4.00 -11.79 9.50
N PRO A 158 -2.88 -12.54 9.45
CA PRO A 158 -2.27 -12.93 8.19
C PRO A 158 -3.22 -13.90 7.46
N VAL A 159 -3.58 -13.59 6.21
CA VAL A 159 -4.53 -14.40 5.44
C VAL A 159 -3.81 -15.31 4.48
N LYS A 160 -2.91 -14.75 3.66
CA LYS A 160 -2.18 -15.48 2.62
C LYS A 160 -0.96 -14.71 2.12
N VAL A 161 -0.02 -15.46 1.58
CA VAL A 161 1.06 -14.96 0.74
C VAL A 161 0.90 -15.64 -0.62
N LEU A 162 0.71 -14.84 -1.66
CA LEU A 162 0.52 -15.32 -3.02
C LEU A 162 1.78 -15.04 -3.84
N SER A 163 2.45 -16.07 -4.35
CA SER A 163 3.50 -15.90 -5.35
C SER A 163 2.87 -15.52 -6.68
N VAL A 164 3.35 -14.45 -7.29
CA VAL A 164 2.81 -13.91 -8.54
C VAL A 164 3.91 -13.71 -9.57
N GLN A 165 3.56 -13.85 -10.84
CA GLN A 165 4.47 -13.61 -11.96
C GLN A 165 3.80 -12.74 -13.01
N PRO A 166 3.64 -11.43 -12.74
CA PRO A 166 2.95 -10.51 -13.64
C PRO A 166 3.64 -10.32 -14.99
N TYR A 167 4.96 -10.54 -15.05
CA TYR A 167 5.73 -10.47 -16.29
C TYR A 167 6.96 -11.40 -16.22
N ARG A 168 7.61 -11.64 -17.35
CA ARG A 168 8.83 -12.47 -17.42
C ARG A 168 9.97 -11.82 -16.66
N GLY A 169 10.55 -12.50 -15.69
CA GLY A 169 11.60 -11.99 -14.80
C GLY A 169 11.10 -11.51 -13.42
N SER A 170 9.79 -11.68 -13.15
CA SER A 170 9.17 -11.35 -11.85
C SER A 170 8.88 -12.54 -10.94
N GLU A 171 9.62 -13.64 -11.12
CA GLU A 171 9.38 -14.94 -10.45
C GLU A 171 9.48 -14.89 -8.92
N ARG A 172 9.97 -13.78 -8.36
CA ARG A 172 10.11 -13.57 -6.90
C ARG A 172 9.15 -12.54 -6.35
N HIS A 173 8.13 -12.14 -7.12
CA HIS A 173 7.12 -11.20 -6.64
C HIS A 173 6.07 -11.93 -5.80
N THR A 174 5.65 -11.29 -4.71
CA THR A 174 4.62 -11.80 -3.82
C THR A 174 3.64 -10.72 -3.42
N LEU A 175 2.39 -11.14 -3.17
CA LEU A 175 1.35 -10.33 -2.53
C LEU A 175 1.10 -10.89 -1.13
N HIS A 176 1.34 -10.07 -0.11
CA HIS A 176 1.01 -10.40 1.28
C HIS A 176 -0.32 -9.78 1.64
N VAL A 177 -1.24 -10.59 2.18
CA VAL A 177 -2.59 -10.14 2.55
C VAL A 177 -2.81 -10.33 4.04
N TYR A 178 -3.16 -9.24 4.73
CA TYR A 178 -3.55 -9.22 6.13
C TYR A 178 -4.95 -8.64 6.25
N ARG A 179 -5.81 -9.25 7.06
CA ARG A 179 -7.18 -8.79 7.32
C ARG A 179 -7.27 -8.12 8.68
N LYS A 180 -7.96 -7.00 8.78
CA LYS A 180 -8.29 -6.38 10.06
C LYS A 180 -9.38 -7.16 10.76
N ALA A 181 -8.99 -7.88 11.83
CA ALA A 181 -9.85 -8.77 12.60
C ALA A 181 -10.47 -8.10 13.83
N SER A 182 -9.87 -7.01 14.31
CA SER A 182 -10.33 -6.28 15.49
C SER A 182 -10.08 -4.77 15.38
N PRO A 183 -10.69 -3.95 16.25
CA PRO A 183 -10.45 -2.51 16.27
C PRO A 183 -8.98 -2.16 16.45
N THR A 184 -8.55 -1.07 15.85
CA THR A 184 -7.20 -0.54 16.05
C THR A 184 -6.95 -0.27 17.54
N PRO A 185 -5.87 -0.79 18.14
CA PRO A 185 -5.57 -0.56 19.55
C PRO A 185 -5.34 0.93 19.85
N PRO A 186 -5.59 1.40 21.07
CA PRO A 186 -5.27 2.76 21.48
C PRO A 186 -3.78 3.09 21.28
N GLY A 187 -3.50 4.32 20.81
CA GLY A 187 -2.14 4.79 20.55
C GLY A 187 -1.66 4.57 19.13
N TYR A 188 -2.48 4.00 18.25
CA TYR A 188 -2.21 3.91 16.80
C TYR A 188 -3.20 4.76 15.99
N PRO A 189 -2.72 5.41 14.91
CA PRO A 189 -1.32 5.40 14.43
C PRO A 189 -0.39 6.11 15.42
N ARG A 190 0.87 5.64 15.51
CA ARG A 190 1.91 6.39 16.22
C ARG A 190 2.29 7.64 15.43
N ARG A 191 2.94 8.60 16.08
CA ARG A 191 3.38 9.85 15.43
C ARG A 191 4.19 9.56 14.16
N PRO A 192 4.05 10.41 13.10
CA PRO A 192 4.73 10.22 11.84
C PRO A 192 6.22 9.90 11.97
N GLY A 193 6.66 8.85 11.27
CA GLY A 193 8.04 8.36 11.23
C GLY A 193 8.45 7.48 12.41
N ILE A 194 7.61 7.25 13.41
CA ILE A 194 7.95 6.35 14.54
C ILE A 194 7.97 4.90 14.07
N ALA A 195 7.00 4.47 13.27
CA ALA A 195 6.92 3.10 12.76
C ALA A 195 8.22 2.65 12.05
N THR A 196 8.78 3.51 11.21
CA THR A 196 10.05 3.24 10.51
C THR A 196 11.26 3.25 11.45
N LYS A 197 11.32 4.21 12.39
CA LYS A 197 12.45 4.34 13.32
C LYS A 197 12.47 3.26 14.41
N ARG A 198 11.31 2.78 14.80
CA ARG A 198 11.09 1.80 15.87
C ARG A 198 9.98 0.83 15.45
N PRO A 199 10.24 -0.09 14.51
CA PRO A 199 9.26 -1.10 14.12
C PRO A 199 8.78 -1.91 15.35
N LEU A 200 7.50 -2.25 15.39
CA LEU A 200 6.87 -2.95 16.52
C LEU A 200 7.58 -4.25 16.88
N ALA A 201 7.97 -5.05 15.90
CA ALA A 201 8.68 -6.30 16.11
C ALA A 201 9.99 -6.10 16.87
N ALA A 202 10.72 -5.01 16.62
CA ALA A 202 11.95 -4.68 17.36
C ALA A 202 11.67 -4.25 18.80
N GLU A 203 10.50 -3.66 19.07
CA GLU A 203 10.08 -3.29 20.43
C GLU A 203 9.61 -4.51 21.23
N ILE A 204 8.89 -5.44 20.61
CA ILE A 204 8.42 -6.69 21.23
C ILE A 204 9.60 -7.57 21.69
N ARG A 205 10.68 -7.61 20.91
CA ARG A 205 11.89 -8.40 21.24
C ARG A 205 12.76 -7.79 22.34
N ARG A 206 12.54 -6.52 22.73
CA ARG A 206 13.28 -5.92 23.85
C ARG A 206 12.73 -6.45 25.17
N PRO A 207 13.57 -7.07 26.05
CA PRO A 207 13.11 -7.46 27.37
C PRO A 207 12.62 -6.22 28.12
N ARG A 208 11.42 -6.30 28.70
CA ARG A 208 10.93 -5.26 29.63
C ARG A 208 11.95 -5.15 30.78
N ARG A 209 12.61 -3.99 30.89
CA ARG A 209 13.47 -3.66 32.03
C ARG A 209 12.60 -3.35 33.23
#